data_ec52987820fc815e28379e0c1f8973ef
#
_entry.id   ec52987820fc815e28379e0c1f8973ef
#
_cell.length_a   1.000
_cell.length_b   1.000
_cell.length_c   1.000
_cell.angle_alpha   90.00
_cell.angle_beta   90.00
_cell.angle_gamma   90.00
#
_symmetry.space_group_name_H-M   'P 1'
#
loop_
_entity.id
_entity.type
_entity.pdbx_description
1 polymer ?
#
loop_
_entity_poly.entity_id
_entity_poly.type
_entity_poly.pdbx_seq_one_letter_code
_entity_poly.pdbx_strand_id
1 'polypeptide(L)'
;IDCVIVATTTPDYRFPSDASIVIGKLGMKNAHGFDVSCACCGFLYTVDMASAFIQSGRYKKVMVIAAEKMSSMVDYQDRQTCVLFGDGAAAVLMEASTEEGVGFQDSFLRTDGQGLPFLHMTAGGSVCPASHYTVDHRMHYIYQEGRTVYRYAVTSMSDDVKEIMKRNNLQEADVNWVVPHEANMRIIEAVTKRLDIPMEKVMVNIEHYGNTSAASIALALWDFEHKLKKGDNVIITAFGAGFVHGAAFLKWGYDGAEAAKKA
;
A
#
# COMPACT_ATOMS: atom_id res chain seq x y z
N ILE A 1 16.12 -15.22 3.15
CA ILE A 1 14.75 -14.85 2.74
C ILE A 1 14.11 -16.09 2.12
N ASP A 2 12.91 -16.46 2.58
CA ASP A 2 12.19 -17.63 2.13
C ASP A 2 11.20 -17.31 1.00
N CYS A 3 10.59 -16.11 1.07
CA CYS A 3 9.59 -15.66 0.12
C CYS A 3 9.76 -14.17 -0.20
N VAL A 4 9.54 -13.81 -1.46
CA VAL A 4 9.45 -12.42 -1.94
C VAL A 4 8.06 -12.19 -2.50
N ILE A 5 7.33 -11.20 -1.99
CA ILE A 5 6.01 -10.82 -2.49
C ILE A 5 6.11 -9.38 -3.02
N VAL A 6 5.79 -9.19 -4.30
CA VAL A 6 5.77 -7.86 -4.90
C VAL A 6 4.34 -7.39 -5.10
N ALA A 7 3.99 -6.26 -4.49
CA ALA A 7 2.73 -5.56 -4.75
C ALA A 7 2.95 -4.58 -5.90
N THR A 8 2.29 -4.81 -7.02
CA THR A 8 2.38 -3.94 -8.19
C THR A 8 1.15 -4.05 -9.11
N THR A 9 0.75 -2.94 -9.72
CA THR A 9 -0.18 -2.87 -10.84
C THR A 9 0.52 -2.49 -12.15
N THR A 10 1.81 -2.20 -12.06
CA THR A 10 2.66 -1.77 -13.16
C THR A 10 3.89 -2.67 -13.31
N PRO A 11 3.70 -4.00 -13.42
CA PRO A 11 4.83 -4.93 -13.50
C PRO A 11 5.65 -4.67 -14.76
N ASP A 12 6.97 -4.94 -14.70
CA ASP A 12 7.87 -4.84 -15.85
C ASP A 12 7.38 -5.68 -17.02
N TYR A 13 6.85 -6.86 -16.72
CA TYR A 13 6.32 -7.82 -17.69
C TYR A 13 5.03 -8.47 -17.16
N ARG A 14 4.17 -8.95 -18.05
CA ARG A 14 3.03 -9.78 -17.64
C ARG A 14 3.49 -11.12 -17.04
N PHE A 15 4.60 -11.63 -17.50
CA PHE A 15 5.37 -12.75 -16.99
C PHE A 15 6.80 -12.67 -17.57
N PRO A 16 7.84 -13.07 -16.82
CA PRO A 16 7.79 -13.55 -15.45
C PRO A 16 7.36 -12.46 -14.46
N SER A 17 7.06 -12.84 -13.20
CA SER A 17 6.75 -11.90 -12.12
C SER A 17 7.96 -11.05 -11.75
N ASP A 18 7.72 -9.84 -11.25
CA ASP A 18 8.78 -8.96 -10.74
C ASP A 18 9.50 -9.58 -9.54
N ALA A 19 8.78 -10.34 -8.70
CA ALA A 19 9.38 -11.12 -7.63
C ALA A 19 10.46 -12.10 -8.17
N SER A 20 10.18 -12.80 -9.29
CA SER A 20 11.16 -13.70 -9.91
C SER A 20 12.37 -12.95 -10.44
N ILE A 21 12.17 -11.76 -11.01
CA ILE A 21 13.25 -10.91 -11.52
C ILE A 21 14.14 -10.44 -10.36
N VAL A 22 13.55 -9.95 -9.26
CA VAL A 22 14.26 -9.51 -8.06
C VAL A 22 15.06 -10.64 -7.43
N ILE A 23 14.45 -11.82 -7.25
CA ILE A 23 15.11 -13.01 -6.72
C ILE A 23 16.34 -13.37 -7.57
N GLY A 24 16.19 -13.34 -8.89
CA GLY A 24 17.31 -13.62 -9.83
C GLY A 24 18.42 -12.57 -9.72
N LYS A 25 18.08 -11.29 -9.74
CA LYS A 25 19.06 -10.19 -9.64
C LYS A 25 19.83 -10.19 -8.32
N LEU A 26 19.18 -10.54 -7.22
CA LEU A 26 19.78 -10.59 -5.88
C LEU A 26 20.42 -11.95 -5.54
N GLY A 27 20.35 -12.94 -6.44
CA GLY A 27 20.94 -14.25 -6.24
C GLY A 27 20.35 -15.05 -5.08
N MET A 28 19.08 -14.88 -4.77
CA MET A 28 18.38 -15.51 -3.65
C MET A 28 18.03 -16.97 -3.98
N LYS A 29 18.97 -17.88 -3.85
CA LYS A 29 18.85 -19.29 -4.32
C LYS A 29 17.73 -20.09 -3.63
N ASN A 30 17.35 -19.74 -2.42
CA ASN A 30 16.37 -20.49 -1.61
C ASN A 30 14.99 -19.80 -1.55
N ALA A 31 14.88 -18.60 -2.09
CA ALA A 31 13.63 -17.86 -2.11
C ALA A 31 12.76 -18.28 -3.30
N HIS A 32 11.45 -18.26 -3.11
CA HIS A 32 10.48 -18.19 -4.18
C HIS A 32 9.70 -16.87 -4.08
N GLY A 33 8.94 -16.52 -5.11
CA GLY A 33 8.18 -15.28 -5.06
C GLY A 33 7.08 -15.22 -6.10
N PHE A 34 6.20 -14.26 -5.91
CA PHE A 34 5.07 -13.96 -6.78
C PHE A 34 4.63 -12.51 -6.62
N ASP A 35 3.90 -12.00 -7.61
CA ASP A 35 3.33 -10.67 -7.59
C ASP A 35 1.87 -10.71 -7.13
N VAL A 36 1.43 -9.60 -6.51
CA VAL A 36 0.05 -9.38 -6.07
C VAL A 36 -0.45 -8.07 -6.65
N SER A 37 -1.57 -8.12 -7.37
CA SER A 37 -2.24 -6.96 -7.92
C SER A 37 -3.48 -6.62 -7.10
N CYS A 38 -3.37 -5.63 -6.21
CA CYS A 38 -4.45 -5.11 -5.37
C CYS A 38 -4.46 -3.57 -5.37
N ALA A 39 -4.05 -2.98 -6.49
CA ALA A 39 -3.98 -1.52 -6.66
C ALA A 39 -3.29 -0.85 -5.44
N CYS A 40 -3.80 0.30 -5.01
CA CYS A 40 -3.21 1.07 -3.90
C CYS A 40 -3.22 0.33 -2.54
N CYS A 41 -4.01 -0.73 -2.40
CA CYS A 41 -3.99 -1.59 -1.22
C CYS A 41 -2.90 -2.68 -1.25
N GLY A 42 -2.12 -2.75 -2.33
CA GLY A 42 -1.16 -3.84 -2.54
C GLY A 42 -0.22 -4.06 -1.38
N PHE A 43 0.36 -3.00 -0.80
CA PHE A 43 1.23 -3.13 0.37
C PHE A 43 0.50 -3.71 1.58
N LEU A 44 -0.69 -3.21 1.89
CA LEU A 44 -1.50 -3.70 3.00
C LEU A 44 -1.82 -5.19 2.86
N TYR A 45 -2.25 -5.62 1.65
CA TYR A 45 -2.53 -7.02 1.35
C TYR A 45 -1.30 -7.92 1.48
N THR A 46 -0.16 -7.45 0.99
CA THR A 46 1.08 -8.25 1.01
C THR A 46 1.70 -8.35 2.42
N VAL A 47 1.55 -7.33 3.25
CA VAL A 47 1.95 -7.38 4.67
C VAL A 47 1.07 -8.36 5.44
N ASP A 48 -0.25 -8.37 5.20
CA ASP A 48 -1.18 -9.33 5.79
C ASP A 48 -0.82 -10.78 5.39
N MET A 49 -0.60 -11.03 4.10
CA MET A 49 -0.17 -12.33 3.59
C MET A 49 1.16 -12.78 4.21
N ALA A 50 2.16 -11.89 4.28
CA ALA A 50 3.46 -12.18 4.87
C ALA A 50 3.33 -12.52 6.35
N SER A 51 2.49 -11.79 7.10
CA SER A 51 2.19 -12.08 8.49
C SER A 51 1.58 -13.47 8.66
N ALA A 52 0.58 -13.82 7.83
CA ALA A 52 -0.04 -15.14 7.86
C ALA A 52 0.96 -16.27 7.56
N PHE A 53 1.87 -16.09 6.61
CA PHE A 53 2.92 -17.07 6.30
C PHE A 53 3.90 -17.28 7.46
N ILE A 54 4.28 -16.20 8.15
CA ILE A 54 5.18 -16.26 9.29
C ILE A 54 4.48 -16.89 10.49
N GLN A 55 3.25 -16.46 10.80
CA GLN A 55 2.46 -16.98 11.91
C GLN A 55 2.14 -18.48 11.77
N SER A 56 1.90 -18.95 10.55
CA SER A 56 1.69 -20.37 10.27
C SER A 56 2.97 -21.22 10.38
N GLY A 57 4.13 -20.59 10.58
CA GLY A 57 5.44 -21.25 10.60
C GLY A 57 5.93 -21.73 9.22
N ARG A 58 5.23 -21.36 8.14
CA ARG A 58 5.62 -21.78 6.79
C ARG A 58 6.92 -21.15 6.35
N TYR A 59 7.10 -19.86 6.64
CA TYR A 59 8.32 -19.10 6.33
C TYR A 59 8.80 -18.36 7.58
N LYS A 60 10.12 -18.14 7.65
CA LYS A 60 10.75 -17.39 8.72
C LYS A 60 10.98 -15.93 8.35
N LYS A 61 11.30 -15.67 7.08
CA LYS A 61 11.61 -14.35 6.56
C LYS A 61 10.91 -14.12 5.23
N VAL A 62 10.06 -13.12 5.16
CA VAL A 62 9.33 -12.72 3.96
C VAL A 62 9.72 -11.28 3.62
N MET A 63 10.18 -11.05 2.40
CA MET A 63 10.40 -9.72 1.84
C MET A 63 9.13 -9.28 1.14
N VAL A 64 8.56 -8.19 1.57
CA VAL A 64 7.45 -7.51 0.91
C VAL A 64 8.00 -6.28 0.18
N ILE A 65 7.72 -6.20 -1.11
CA ILE A 65 8.10 -5.07 -1.96
C ILE A 65 6.83 -4.45 -2.52
N ALA A 66 6.72 -3.13 -2.47
CA ALA A 66 5.73 -2.39 -3.22
C ALA A 66 6.46 -1.53 -4.24
N ALA A 67 6.16 -1.72 -5.52
CA ALA A 67 6.89 -1.07 -6.61
C ALA A 67 5.91 -0.67 -7.71
N GLU A 68 5.89 0.62 -8.04
CA GLU A 68 4.95 1.17 -9.02
C GLU A 68 5.61 2.18 -9.94
N LYS A 69 5.32 2.04 -11.22
CA LYS A 69 5.65 3.01 -12.26
C LYS A 69 4.38 3.63 -12.83
N MET A 70 3.71 4.44 -12.01
CA MET A 70 2.41 5.03 -12.35
C MET A 70 2.51 5.97 -13.55
N SER A 71 3.68 6.58 -13.80
CA SER A 71 3.94 7.42 -14.97
C SER A 71 3.70 6.70 -16.30
N SER A 72 3.79 5.37 -16.34
CA SER A 72 3.50 4.55 -17.52
C SER A 72 2.01 4.40 -17.82
N MET A 73 1.14 4.67 -16.85
CA MET A 73 -0.31 4.51 -16.96
C MET A 73 -1.07 5.84 -16.92
N VAL A 74 -0.37 6.97 -16.85
CA VAL A 74 -0.97 8.31 -16.77
C VAL A 74 -1.05 8.94 -18.15
N ASP A 75 -2.23 9.49 -18.48
CA ASP A 75 -2.41 10.35 -19.63
C ASP A 75 -1.96 11.78 -19.31
N TYR A 76 -0.81 12.20 -19.82
CA TYR A 76 -0.30 13.55 -19.59
C TYR A 76 -1.12 14.67 -20.29
N GLN A 77 -2.12 14.31 -21.09
CA GLN A 77 -3.11 15.26 -21.63
C GLN A 77 -4.34 15.39 -20.73
N ASP A 78 -4.57 14.42 -19.81
CA ASP A 78 -5.64 14.50 -18.84
C ASP A 78 -5.16 15.16 -17.54
N ARG A 79 -5.51 16.44 -17.37
CA ARG A 79 -5.14 17.21 -16.18
C ARG A 79 -5.84 16.78 -14.89
N GLN A 80 -6.80 15.89 -14.94
CA GLN A 80 -7.46 15.37 -13.75
C GLN A 80 -6.62 14.27 -13.08
N THR A 81 -5.82 13.54 -13.85
CA THR A 81 -5.03 12.41 -13.37
C THR A 81 -3.52 12.66 -13.41
N CYS A 82 -3.00 13.40 -14.40
CA CYS A 82 -1.56 13.55 -14.62
C CYS A 82 -0.80 14.24 -13.48
N VAL A 83 -1.50 15.01 -12.65
CA VAL A 83 -0.90 15.74 -11.52
C VAL A 83 -0.93 14.96 -10.20
N LEU A 84 -1.53 13.78 -10.21
CA LEU A 84 -1.75 13.01 -8.97
C LEU A 84 -0.69 11.96 -8.73
N PHE A 85 -0.34 11.20 -9.77
CA PHE A 85 0.44 9.97 -9.64
C PHE A 85 1.93 10.19 -9.76
N GLY A 86 2.70 9.38 -9.02
CA GLY A 86 4.15 9.31 -9.08
C GLY A 86 4.68 7.88 -9.08
N ASP A 87 5.95 7.72 -9.38
CA ASP A 87 6.67 6.45 -9.37
C ASP A 87 7.38 6.27 -8.04
N GLY A 88 7.43 5.04 -7.54
CA GLY A 88 8.14 4.75 -6.30
C GLY A 88 8.21 3.26 -5.99
N ALA A 89 9.20 2.90 -5.21
CA ALA A 89 9.36 1.54 -4.69
C ALA A 89 9.95 1.56 -3.28
N ALA A 90 9.44 0.67 -2.44
CA ALA A 90 10.00 0.42 -1.12
C ALA A 90 9.86 -1.06 -0.76
N ALA A 91 10.70 -1.53 0.17
CA ALA A 91 10.68 -2.91 0.64
C ALA A 91 10.73 -2.96 2.15
N VAL A 92 10.05 -3.96 2.72
CA VAL A 92 10.16 -4.30 4.14
C VAL A 92 10.49 -5.78 4.29
N LEU A 93 11.32 -6.09 5.27
CA LEU A 93 11.60 -7.46 5.66
C LEU A 93 10.77 -7.79 6.91
N MET A 94 9.94 -8.82 6.80
CA MET A 94 9.14 -9.32 7.90
C MET A 94 9.72 -10.65 8.40
N GLU A 95 9.82 -10.78 9.72
CA GLU A 95 10.26 -12.01 10.38
C GLU A 95 9.51 -12.20 11.71
N ALA A 96 9.54 -13.42 12.24
CA ALA A 96 8.92 -13.71 13.53
C ALA A 96 9.61 -12.92 14.65
N SER A 97 8.84 -12.19 15.43
CA SER A 97 9.33 -11.55 16.66
C SER A 97 9.51 -12.58 17.76
N THR A 98 10.57 -12.44 18.53
CA THR A 98 10.75 -13.19 19.80
C THR A 98 10.13 -12.46 20.98
N GLU A 99 9.66 -11.23 20.77
CA GLU A 99 9.04 -10.39 21.78
C GLU A 99 7.52 -10.44 21.64
N GLU A 100 6.83 -10.81 22.70
CA GLU A 100 5.38 -10.90 22.73
C GLU A 100 4.74 -9.51 22.61
N GLY A 101 3.65 -9.42 21.84
CA GLY A 101 2.87 -8.20 21.65
C GLY A 101 3.53 -7.13 20.75
N VAL A 102 4.60 -7.47 20.04
CA VAL A 102 5.31 -6.60 19.10
C VAL A 102 5.10 -7.09 17.66
N GLY A 103 5.08 -6.18 16.71
CA GLY A 103 4.93 -6.46 15.29
C GLY A 103 3.50 -6.34 14.80
N PHE A 104 3.14 -7.10 13.79
CA PHE A 104 1.81 -7.12 13.18
C PHE A 104 0.80 -7.76 14.14
N GLN A 105 -0.24 -7.02 14.54
CA GLN A 105 -1.21 -7.44 15.55
C GLN A 105 -2.52 -7.91 14.95
N ASP A 106 -3.11 -7.10 14.05
CA ASP A 106 -4.43 -7.36 13.48
C ASP A 106 -4.56 -6.68 12.12
N SER A 107 -5.43 -7.22 11.27
CA SER A 107 -5.83 -6.64 10.00
C SER A 107 -7.22 -7.08 9.59
N PHE A 108 -7.80 -6.34 8.69
CA PHE A 108 -8.90 -6.81 7.87
C PHE A 108 -8.88 -6.15 6.49
N LEU A 109 -9.36 -6.87 5.51
CA LEU A 109 -9.38 -6.48 4.11
C LEU A 109 -10.80 -6.64 3.58
N ARG A 110 -11.22 -5.71 2.72
CA ARG A 110 -12.56 -5.70 2.12
C ARG A 110 -12.48 -5.43 0.63
N THR A 111 -13.43 -5.99 -0.10
CA THR A 111 -13.57 -5.80 -1.55
C THR A 111 -15.01 -5.50 -1.90
N ASP A 112 -15.21 -4.42 -2.67
CA ASP A 112 -16.48 -4.09 -3.32
C ASP A 112 -16.28 -4.06 -4.84
N GLY A 113 -16.66 -5.15 -5.51
CA GLY A 113 -16.52 -5.30 -6.97
C GLY A 113 -17.32 -4.31 -7.80
N GLN A 114 -18.20 -3.52 -7.19
CA GLN A 114 -18.97 -2.46 -7.89
C GLN A 114 -18.10 -1.23 -8.19
N GLY A 115 -16.85 -1.18 -7.72
CA GLY A 115 -15.90 -0.10 -7.97
C GLY A 115 -15.38 0.00 -9.41
N LEU A 116 -15.48 -1.08 -10.18
CA LEU A 116 -14.92 -1.16 -11.55
C LEU A 116 -15.27 0.04 -12.44
N PRO A 117 -16.51 0.56 -12.52
CA PRO A 117 -16.84 1.68 -13.40
C PRO A 117 -16.14 2.99 -13.04
N PHE A 118 -15.63 3.13 -11.82
CA PHE A 118 -15.15 4.40 -11.27
C PHE A 118 -13.63 4.54 -11.26
N LEU A 119 -12.88 3.42 -11.27
CA LEU A 119 -11.42 3.44 -11.24
C LEU A 119 -10.87 2.19 -11.92
N HIS A 120 -10.39 2.33 -13.15
CA HIS A 120 -9.88 1.21 -13.96
C HIS A 120 -8.97 1.69 -15.10
N MET A 121 -8.38 0.75 -15.80
CA MET A 121 -7.76 0.94 -17.11
C MET A 121 -8.54 0.13 -18.15
N THR A 122 -9.05 0.79 -19.19
CA THR A 122 -10.03 0.17 -20.12
C THR A 122 -9.41 -0.92 -20.98
N ALA A 123 -8.19 -0.71 -21.49
CA ALA A 123 -7.54 -1.63 -22.42
C ALA A 123 -6.20 -2.17 -21.86
N GLY A 124 -5.70 -3.20 -22.49
CA GLY A 124 -4.45 -3.88 -22.13
C GLY A 124 -4.66 -5.22 -21.39
N GLY A 125 -5.89 -5.50 -20.92
CA GLY A 125 -6.28 -6.78 -20.35
C GLY A 125 -6.97 -7.72 -21.36
N SER A 126 -7.45 -8.86 -20.87
CA SER A 126 -8.10 -9.87 -21.71
C SER A 126 -9.46 -9.45 -22.26
N VAL A 127 -10.18 -8.57 -21.54
CA VAL A 127 -11.48 -8.05 -21.98
C VAL A 127 -11.33 -7.11 -23.18
N CYS A 128 -10.27 -6.30 -23.17
CA CYS A 128 -9.95 -5.36 -24.24
C CYS A 128 -8.43 -5.42 -24.51
N PRO A 129 -7.96 -6.37 -25.33
CA PRO A 129 -6.54 -6.48 -25.65
C PRO A 129 -6.00 -5.26 -26.39
N ALA A 130 -4.67 -5.07 -26.30
CA ALA A 130 -3.99 -4.00 -27.03
C ALA A 130 -4.15 -4.15 -28.54
N SER A 131 -4.47 -3.06 -29.23
CA SER A 131 -4.61 -2.96 -30.69
C SER A 131 -4.30 -1.53 -31.14
N HIS A 132 -4.12 -1.31 -32.43
CA HIS A 132 -3.99 0.04 -32.97
C HIS A 132 -5.16 0.94 -32.56
N TYR A 133 -6.39 0.38 -32.61
CA TYR A 133 -7.58 1.11 -32.18
C TYR A 133 -7.47 1.58 -30.71
N THR A 134 -7.13 0.68 -29.78
CA THR A 134 -7.07 1.03 -28.37
C THR A 134 -5.94 1.99 -28.01
N VAL A 135 -4.82 1.94 -28.76
CA VAL A 135 -3.71 2.89 -28.61
C VAL A 135 -4.11 4.27 -29.15
N ASP A 136 -4.65 4.32 -30.37
CA ASP A 136 -5.07 5.57 -31.01
C ASP A 136 -6.19 6.29 -30.23
N HIS A 137 -7.05 5.50 -29.54
CA HIS A 137 -8.13 6.02 -28.70
C HIS A 137 -7.73 6.20 -27.23
N ARG A 138 -6.43 6.10 -26.91
CA ARG A 138 -5.87 6.41 -25.58
C ARG A 138 -6.49 5.57 -24.43
N MET A 139 -6.86 4.32 -24.69
CA MET A 139 -7.58 3.47 -23.74
C MET A 139 -6.65 2.75 -22.73
N HIS A 140 -5.32 2.98 -22.82
CA HIS A 140 -4.30 2.37 -21.97
C HIS A 140 -3.89 3.25 -20.79
N TYR A 141 -4.72 4.21 -20.41
CA TYR A 141 -4.48 5.12 -19.29
C TYR A 141 -5.50 4.92 -18.17
N ILE A 142 -5.14 5.35 -16.98
CA ILE A 142 -6.02 5.29 -15.82
C ILE A 142 -7.25 6.17 -16.05
N TYR A 143 -8.42 5.59 -15.92
CA TYR A 143 -9.68 6.32 -15.79
C TYR A 143 -10.08 6.42 -14.32
N GLN A 144 -10.44 7.62 -13.88
CA GLN A 144 -10.88 7.89 -12.53
C GLN A 144 -12.09 8.84 -12.49
N GLU A 145 -13.21 8.38 -11.94
CA GLU A 145 -14.34 9.26 -11.58
C GLU A 145 -14.07 9.85 -10.19
N GLY A 146 -13.40 11.00 -10.16
CA GLY A 146 -12.77 11.56 -8.95
C GLY A 146 -13.73 11.81 -7.80
N ARG A 147 -14.99 12.23 -8.05
CA ARG A 147 -15.97 12.51 -6.99
C ARG A 147 -16.38 11.25 -6.24
N THR A 148 -16.70 10.20 -6.96
CA THR A 148 -17.10 8.90 -6.37
C THR A 148 -15.92 8.27 -5.65
N VAL A 149 -14.74 8.21 -6.30
CA VAL A 149 -13.51 7.69 -5.69
C VAL A 149 -13.18 8.42 -4.39
N TYR A 150 -13.23 9.77 -4.38
CA TYR A 150 -13.00 10.57 -3.18
C TYR A 150 -13.95 10.19 -2.03
N ARG A 151 -15.26 10.11 -2.31
CA ARG A 151 -16.26 9.80 -1.29
C ARG A 151 -16.05 8.41 -0.70
N TYR A 152 -15.81 7.41 -1.55
CA TYR A 152 -15.55 6.04 -1.08
C TYR A 152 -14.24 5.97 -0.30
N ALA A 153 -13.17 6.56 -0.78
CA ALA A 153 -11.87 6.56 -0.10
C ALA A 153 -11.96 7.17 1.31
N VAL A 154 -12.54 8.37 1.43
CA VAL A 154 -12.69 9.03 2.73
C VAL A 154 -13.54 8.21 3.70
N THR A 155 -14.66 7.66 3.22
CA THR A 155 -15.55 6.88 4.09
C THR A 155 -14.89 5.56 4.50
N SER A 156 -14.40 4.78 3.53
CA SER A 156 -13.84 3.46 3.81
C SER A 156 -12.61 3.54 4.71
N MET A 157 -11.62 4.39 4.38
CA MET A 157 -10.40 4.50 5.20
C MET A 157 -10.72 4.95 6.63
N SER A 158 -11.65 5.90 6.80
CA SER A 158 -12.03 6.35 8.16
C SER A 158 -12.74 5.25 8.95
N ASP A 159 -13.68 4.55 8.31
CA ASP A 159 -14.44 3.49 8.96
C ASP A 159 -13.54 2.28 9.25
N ASP A 160 -12.57 1.99 8.38
CA ASP A 160 -11.60 0.91 8.57
C ASP A 160 -10.66 1.19 9.75
N VAL A 161 -10.17 2.42 9.91
CA VAL A 161 -9.37 2.81 11.09
C VAL A 161 -10.18 2.68 12.37
N LYS A 162 -11.43 3.13 12.38
CA LYS A 162 -12.31 2.98 13.55
C LYS A 162 -12.57 1.52 13.88
N GLU A 163 -12.79 0.69 12.88
CA GLU A 163 -13.03 -0.75 13.08
C GLU A 163 -11.80 -1.46 13.64
N ILE A 164 -10.60 -1.19 13.12
CA ILE A 164 -9.36 -1.82 13.62
C ILE A 164 -9.07 -1.36 15.06
N MET A 165 -9.30 -0.08 15.39
CA MET A 165 -9.19 0.43 16.74
C MET A 165 -10.14 -0.28 17.69
N LYS A 166 -11.42 -0.38 17.31
CA LYS A 166 -12.45 -1.08 18.10
C LYS A 166 -12.10 -2.54 18.35
N ARG A 167 -11.65 -3.27 17.33
CA ARG A 167 -11.26 -4.68 17.43
C ARG A 167 -10.11 -4.90 18.43
N ASN A 168 -9.23 -3.91 18.54
CA ASN A 168 -8.05 -3.97 19.39
C ASN A 168 -8.18 -3.16 20.68
N ASN A 169 -9.39 -2.70 21.04
CA ASN A 169 -9.68 -1.91 22.22
C ASN A 169 -8.83 -0.64 22.34
N LEU A 170 -8.48 0.00 21.21
CA LEU A 170 -7.72 1.25 21.16
C LEU A 170 -8.67 2.46 21.15
N GLN A 171 -8.29 3.50 21.90
CA GLN A 171 -8.87 4.84 21.80
C GLN A 171 -7.99 5.72 20.92
N GLU A 172 -8.47 6.89 20.50
CA GLU A 172 -7.68 7.85 19.69
C GLU A 172 -6.37 8.27 20.39
N ALA A 173 -6.38 8.34 21.72
CA ALA A 173 -5.21 8.67 22.52
C ALA A 173 -4.12 7.59 22.46
N ASP A 174 -4.50 6.33 22.27
CA ASP A 174 -3.58 5.18 22.21
C ASP A 174 -2.86 5.09 20.86
N VAL A 175 -3.40 5.73 19.80
CA VAL A 175 -2.81 5.72 18.47
C VAL A 175 -1.66 6.73 18.42
N ASN A 176 -0.45 6.23 18.17
CA ASN A 176 0.73 7.07 17.99
C ASN A 176 0.82 7.58 16.55
N TRP A 177 0.57 6.71 15.57
CA TRP A 177 0.70 7.04 14.16
C TRP A 177 -0.41 6.43 13.30
N VAL A 178 -0.88 7.21 12.34
CA VAL A 178 -1.71 6.73 11.22
C VAL A 178 -0.90 6.90 9.93
N VAL A 179 -0.83 5.84 9.14
CA VAL A 179 -0.14 5.82 7.83
C VAL A 179 -1.18 5.50 6.76
N PRO A 180 -1.84 6.52 6.21
CA PRO A 180 -2.82 6.31 5.16
C PRO A 180 -2.12 6.08 3.81
N HIS A 181 -2.78 5.36 2.91
CA HIS A 181 -2.45 5.47 1.49
C HIS A 181 -2.55 6.91 1.02
N GLU A 182 -1.54 7.36 0.30
CA GLU A 182 -1.41 8.75 -0.13
C GLU A 182 -1.98 8.98 -1.53
N ALA A 183 -3.33 8.97 -1.63
CA ALA A 183 -4.04 9.21 -2.88
C ALA A 183 -4.01 10.69 -3.31
N ASN A 184 -4.35 11.58 -2.41
CA ASN A 184 -4.15 13.04 -2.48
C ASN A 184 -4.36 13.67 -1.10
N MET A 185 -3.81 14.86 -0.89
CA MET A 185 -3.85 15.55 0.41
C MET A 185 -5.27 15.78 0.93
N ARG A 186 -6.24 16.09 0.06
CA ARG A 186 -7.65 16.31 0.47
C ARG A 186 -8.29 15.07 1.08
N ILE A 187 -7.95 13.87 0.58
CA ILE A 187 -8.44 12.61 1.15
C ILE A 187 -7.82 12.40 2.52
N ILE A 188 -6.51 12.60 2.67
CA ILE A 188 -5.80 12.45 3.94
C ILE A 188 -6.39 13.38 5.01
N GLU A 189 -6.54 14.67 4.71
CA GLU A 189 -7.14 15.66 5.60
C GLU A 189 -8.58 15.30 5.99
N ALA A 190 -9.39 14.83 5.03
CA ALA A 190 -10.77 14.45 5.30
C ALA A 190 -10.88 13.19 6.17
N VAL A 191 -10.02 12.19 5.94
CA VAL A 191 -9.91 10.97 6.76
C VAL A 191 -9.49 11.36 8.19
N THR A 192 -8.45 12.13 8.34
CA THR A 192 -7.89 12.58 9.62
C THR A 192 -8.93 13.35 10.43
N LYS A 193 -9.65 14.28 9.78
CA LYS A 193 -10.74 15.03 10.40
C LYS A 193 -11.89 14.13 10.87
N ARG A 194 -12.24 13.08 10.11
CA ARG A 194 -13.31 12.13 10.52
C ARG A 194 -12.90 11.22 11.67
N LEU A 195 -11.60 11.03 11.85
CA LEU A 195 -11.02 10.22 12.92
C LEU A 195 -10.78 11.01 14.21
N ASP A 196 -10.88 12.34 14.17
CA ASP A 196 -10.48 13.25 15.26
C ASP A 196 -9.03 13.02 15.71
N ILE A 197 -8.17 12.59 14.78
CA ILE A 197 -6.74 12.39 15.01
C ILE A 197 -5.99 13.60 14.48
N PRO A 198 -5.11 14.24 15.28
CA PRO A 198 -4.35 15.41 14.85
C PRO A 198 -3.35 15.05 13.74
N MET A 199 -3.16 15.99 12.78
CA MET A 199 -2.30 15.76 11.60
C MET A 199 -0.84 15.45 11.95
N GLU A 200 -0.34 15.90 13.09
CA GLU A 200 1.00 15.57 13.59
C GLU A 200 1.22 14.08 13.90
N LYS A 201 0.13 13.32 14.04
CA LYS A 201 0.15 11.85 14.17
C LYS A 201 -0.04 11.12 12.83
N VAL A 202 -0.09 11.84 11.72
CA VAL A 202 -0.28 11.25 10.38
C VAL A 202 1.02 11.36 9.60
N MET A 203 1.51 10.25 9.08
CA MET A 203 2.68 10.25 8.20
C MET A 203 2.23 10.68 6.81
N VAL A 204 2.78 11.77 6.31
CA VAL A 204 2.45 12.35 5.00
C VAL A 204 3.71 12.79 4.28
N ASN A 205 3.93 12.24 3.08
CA ASN A 205 5.03 12.61 2.19
C ASN A 205 4.59 12.76 0.71
N ILE A 206 3.29 12.87 0.47
CA ILE A 206 2.69 12.99 -0.87
C ILE A 206 3.24 14.14 -1.70
N GLU A 207 3.66 15.23 -1.07
CA GLU A 207 4.25 16.38 -1.75
C GLU A 207 5.60 16.08 -2.41
N HIS A 208 6.28 15.02 -1.96
CA HIS A 208 7.56 14.57 -2.51
C HIS A 208 7.39 13.50 -3.59
N TYR A 209 6.44 12.59 -3.42
CA TYR A 209 6.31 11.40 -4.26
C TYR A 209 5.02 11.37 -5.11
N GLY A 210 4.01 12.17 -4.77
CA GLY A 210 2.67 12.01 -5.34
C GLY A 210 2.02 10.70 -4.89
N ASN A 211 0.99 10.27 -5.62
CA ASN A 211 0.35 8.97 -5.39
C ASN A 211 1.16 7.87 -6.08
N THR A 212 1.97 7.16 -5.32
CA THR A 212 2.76 6.01 -5.77
C THR A 212 2.02 4.67 -5.61
N SER A 213 0.68 4.70 -5.59
CA SER A 213 -0.18 3.51 -5.49
C SER A 213 0.22 2.61 -4.30
N ALA A 214 0.56 1.34 -4.54
CA ALA A 214 0.93 0.40 -3.49
C ALA A 214 2.18 0.83 -2.69
N ALA A 215 3.10 1.59 -3.26
CA ALA A 215 4.36 1.96 -2.60
C ALA A 215 4.20 3.07 -1.55
N SER A 216 3.09 3.84 -1.56
CA SER A 216 2.93 5.05 -0.75
C SER A 216 3.10 4.82 0.76
N ILE A 217 2.46 3.78 1.32
CA ILE A 217 2.55 3.46 2.75
C ILE A 217 3.98 3.07 3.14
N ALA A 218 4.64 2.24 2.32
CA ALA A 218 5.99 1.80 2.60
C ALA A 218 7.01 2.95 2.52
N LEU A 219 6.84 3.88 1.57
CA LEU A 219 7.65 5.10 1.47
C LEU A 219 7.40 6.04 2.66
N ALA A 220 6.15 6.19 3.10
CA ALA A 220 5.85 6.99 4.29
C ALA A 220 6.49 6.38 5.54
N LEU A 221 6.39 5.06 5.73
CA LEU A 221 7.07 4.36 6.83
C LEU A 221 8.58 4.57 6.79
N TRP A 222 9.21 4.51 5.62
CA TRP A 222 10.65 4.77 5.46
C TRP A 222 11.04 6.21 5.85
N ASP A 223 10.34 7.22 5.32
CA ASP A 223 10.65 8.61 5.58
C ASP A 223 10.47 8.99 7.06
N PHE A 224 9.46 8.40 7.71
CA PHE A 224 9.12 8.69 9.10
C PHE A 224 9.70 7.69 10.11
N GLU A 225 10.43 6.66 9.67
CA GLU A 225 11.00 5.62 10.53
C GLU A 225 11.77 6.22 11.72
N HIS A 226 12.53 7.28 11.48
CA HIS A 226 13.31 7.98 12.51
C HIS A 226 12.49 8.56 13.67
N LYS A 227 11.17 8.74 13.50
CA LYS A 227 10.24 9.21 14.52
C LYS A 227 9.57 8.08 15.31
N LEU A 228 9.57 6.87 14.75
CA LEU A 228 8.94 5.70 15.35
C LEU A 228 9.73 5.23 16.58
N LYS A 229 8.99 4.89 17.63
CA LYS A 229 9.55 4.37 18.88
C LYS A 229 9.05 2.96 19.13
N LYS A 230 9.85 2.16 19.80
CA LYS A 230 9.43 0.85 20.27
C LYS A 230 8.17 0.97 21.12
N GLY A 231 7.15 0.18 20.78
CA GLY A 231 5.85 0.17 21.45
C GLY A 231 4.81 1.11 20.84
N ASP A 232 5.18 1.95 19.85
CA ASP A 232 4.21 2.80 19.16
C ASP A 232 3.11 1.97 18.50
N ASN A 233 1.86 2.38 18.71
CA ASN A 233 0.70 1.84 18.00
C ASN A 233 0.57 2.55 16.65
N VAL A 234 0.80 1.81 15.57
CA VAL A 234 0.76 2.31 14.19
C VAL A 234 -0.41 1.67 13.46
N ILE A 235 -1.28 2.48 12.88
CA ILE A 235 -2.39 2.00 12.05
C ILE A 235 -2.11 2.38 10.61
N ILE A 236 -2.05 1.40 9.72
CA ILE A 236 -1.99 1.61 8.28
C ILE A 236 -3.38 1.39 7.68
N THR A 237 -3.76 2.22 6.70
CA THR A 237 -5.04 2.09 5.99
C THR A 237 -4.91 2.47 4.54
N ALA A 238 -5.62 1.76 3.69
CA ALA A 238 -5.59 1.99 2.25
C ALA A 238 -6.96 1.83 1.60
N PHE A 239 -7.12 2.51 0.46
CA PHE A 239 -8.23 2.35 -0.47
C PHE A 239 -7.67 2.34 -1.90
N GLY A 240 -8.20 1.48 -2.75
CA GLY A 240 -7.74 1.34 -4.14
C GLY A 240 -8.81 0.86 -5.10
N ALA A 241 -8.39 0.76 -6.38
CA ALA A 241 -9.24 0.21 -7.43
C ALA A 241 -9.70 -1.21 -7.08
N GLY A 242 -11.00 -1.47 -7.37
CA GLY A 242 -11.65 -2.72 -7.06
C GLY A 242 -13.15 -2.50 -6.83
N PHE A 243 -13.68 -1.77 -5.83
CA PHE A 243 -12.83 -1.16 -4.81
C PHE A 243 -12.26 -2.17 -3.82
N VAL A 244 -11.06 -1.93 -3.36
CA VAL A 244 -10.44 -2.67 -2.27
C VAL A 244 -10.03 -1.68 -1.18
N HIS A 245 -10.18 -2.07 0.08
CA HIS A 245 -9.79 -1.25 1.21
C HIS A 245 -9.56 -2.08 2.46
N GLY A 246 -9.00 -1.48 3.50
CA GLY A 246 -8.77 -2.14 4.77
C GLY A 246 -7.84 -1.36 5.67
N ALA A 247 -7.56 -1.95 6.82
CA ALA A 247 -6.60 -1.44 7.79
C ALA A 247 -5.81 -2.57 8.44
N ALA A 248 -4.63 -2.24 8.93
CA ALA A 248 -3.87 -3.11 9.81
C ALA A 248 -3.31 -2.31 11.00
N PHE A 249 -3.14 -3.01 12.11
CA PHE A 249 -2.56 -2.51 13.33
C PHE A 249 -1.21 -3.18 13.60
N LEU A 250 -0.20 -2.36 13.82
CA LEU A 250 1.14 -2.79 14.15
C LEU A 250 1.55 -2.16 15.48
N LYS A 251 2.21 -2.95 16.33
CA LYS A 251 2.95 -2.43 17.46
C LYS A 251 4.43 -2.39 17.11
N TRP A 252 4.99 -1.18 16.99
CA TRP A 252 6.33 -0.99 16.45
C TRP A 252 7.40 -1.63 17.34
N GLY A 253 8.37 -2.32 16.73
CA GLY A 253 9.28 -3.23 17.45
C GLY A 253 10.61 -2.64 17.91
N TYR A 254 10.98 -1.43 17.47
CA TYR A 254 12.31 -0.85 17.73
C TYR A 254 12.30 0.68 17.68
N ASP A 255 13.37 1.31 18.14
CA ASP A 255 13.56 2.76 18.02
C ASP A 255 14.16 3.11 16.66
N GLY A 256 13.37 3.73 15.79
CA GLY A 256 13.75 4.04 14.42
C GLY A 256 14.94 5.00 14.32
N ALA A 257 15.07 5.96 15.24
CA ALA A 257 16.23 6.84 15.30
C ALA A 257 17.57 6.10 15.55
N GLU A 258 17.54 4.94 16.19
CA GLU A 258 18.73 4.10 16.39
C GLU A 258 18.99 3.21 15.18
N ALA A 259 17.95 2.75 14.50
CA ALA A 259 18.06 1.95 13.28
C ALA A 259 18.71 2.77 12.15
N ALA A 260 18.28 4.02 11.96
CA ALA A 260 18.83 4.92 10.94
C ALA A 260 20.32 5.24 11.11
N LYS A 261 20.89 5.08 12.32
CA LYS A 261 22.34 5.26 12.56
C LYS A 261 23.17 4.04 12.15
N LYS A 262 22.54 2.90 11.89
CA LYS A 262 23.20 1.63 11.57
C LYS A 262 23.11 1.28 10.08
N ALA A 263 22.27 1.97 9.31
CA ALA A 263 22.09 1.83 7.88
C ALA A 263 23.03 2.78 7.10
#